data_2144d3f8d28c90e9dd691f16deceb941
#
_entry.id   2144d3f8d28c90e9dd691f16deceb941
#
_cell.length_a   1.000
_cell.length_b   1.000
_cell.length_c   1.000
_cell.angle_alpha   90.00
_cell.angle_beta   90.00
_cell.angle_gamma   90.00
#
_symmetry.space_group_name_H-M   'P 1'
#
loop_
_entity.id
_entity.type
_entity.pdbx_description
1 polymer ?
#
loop_
_entity_poly.entity_id
_entity_poly.type
_entity_poly.pdbx_seq_one_letter_code
_entity_poly.pdbx_strand_id
1 'polypeptide(L)'
;MEKTCSRSVSLAAGFIIMLCYGLLYAWSIYSSPLGEQFGWTSALLGTCFTVILISFCLGGVLGSILTKRLDSRRSVMIGAFMSLVGYGLASTVTAESVWLLFAAFSVSGLACGVVYNATVSTVVMRFPDKKGFASGLLLMGFGASTLVF
;
A
#
# COMPACT_ATOMS: atom_id res chain seq x y z
N MET A 1 -17.59 10.10 22.54
CA MET A 1 -16.34 10.63 23.16
C MET A 1 -15.18 10.27 22.22
N GLU A 2 -14.87 11.15 21.31
CA GLU A 2 -13.69 11.03 20.44
C GLU A 2 -12.47 11.33 21.32
N LYS A 3 -11.72 10.30 21.70
CA LYS A 3 -10.41 10.50 22.33
C LYS A 3 -9.56 11.27 21.34
N THR A 4 -9.26 12.51 21.63
CA THR A 4 -8.37 13.39 20.87
C THR A 4 -6.99 12.73 20.87
N CYS A 5 -6.73 11.89 19.90
CA CYS A 5 -5.43 11.27 19.74
C CYS A 5 -4.42 12.40 19.49
N SER A 6 -3.39 12.50 20.31
CA SER A 6 -2.34 13.52 20.18
C SER A 6 -1.83 13.55 18.75
N ARG A 7 -1.57 14.75 18.20
CA ARG A 7 -1.03 14.93 16.84
C ARG A 7 0.18 14.03 16.59
N SER A 8 1.07 13.92 17.56
CA SER A 8 2.27 13.07 17.50
C SER A 8 1.94 11.59 17.40
N VAL A 9 0.93 11.10 18.12
CA VAL A 9 0.51 9.68 18.04
C VAL A 9 -0.09 9.37 16.67
N SER A 10 -0.85 10.30 16.10
CA SER A 10 -1.40 10.10 14.73
C SER A 10 -0.30 10.07 13.67
N LEU A 11 0.75 10.88 13.83
CA LEU A 11 1.90 10.91 12.94
C LEU A 11 2.71 9.61 13.05
N ALA A 12 2.99 9.14 14.27
CA ALA A 12 3.70 7.89 14.53
C ALA A 12 2.93 6.68 13.99
N ALA A 13 1.63 6.60 14.25
CA ALA A 13 0.79 5.54 13.71
C ALA A 13 0.75 5.57 12.17
N GLY A 14 0.62 6.75 11.57
CA GLY A 14 0.68 6.93 10.12
C GLY A 14 2.03 6.50 9.54
N PHE A 15 3.14 6.83 10.20
CA PHE A 15 4.48 6.42 9.79
C PHE A 15 4.64 4.90 9.80
N ILE A 16 4.17 4.22 10.86
CA ILE A 16 4.22 2.75 10.96
C ILE A 16 3.37 2.11 9.85
N ILE A 17 2.16 2.63 9.62
CA ILE A 17 1.31 2.15 8.51
C ILE A 17 2.03 2.31 7.17
N MET A 18 2.64 3.46 6.91
CA MET A 18 3.39 3.71 5.68
C MET A 18 4.58 2.78 5.53
N LEU A 19 5.31 2.52 6.61
CA LEU A 19 6.43 1.59 6.63
C LEU A 19 5.98 0.17 6.25
N CYS A 20 4.86 -0.31 6.79
CA CYS A 20 4.31 -1.62 6.43
C CYS A 20 3.83 -1.68 4.97
N TYR A 21 3.18 -0.63 4.47
CA TYR A 21 2.63 -0.61 3.12
C TYR A 21 3.66 -0.27 2.03
N GLY A 22 4.82 0.26 2.39
CA GLY A 22 5.92 0.51 1.48
C GLY A 22 6.58 -0.77 0.92
N LEU A 23 6.25 -1.95 1.46
CA LEU A 23 6.64 -3.26 0.92
C LEU A 23 6.27 -3.46 -0.55
N LEU A 24 5.35 -2.66 -1.09
CA LEU A 24 5.05 -2.64 -2.52
C LEU A 24 6.31 -2.32 -3.37
N TYR A 25 7.22 -1.47 -2.87
CA TYR A 25 8.50 -1.19 -3.53
C TYR A 25 9.56 -2.27 -3.32
N ALA A 26 9.35 -3.19 -2.38
CA ALA A 26 10.21 -4.37 -2.24
C ALA A 26 10.00 -5.41 -3.34
N TRP A 27 9.16 -5.11 -4.37
CA TRP A 27 8.94 -5.98 -5.52
C TRP A 27 10.22 -6.50 -6.16
N SER A 28 11.25 -5.67 -6.25
CA SER A 28 12.56 -6.07 -6.81
C SER A 28 13.21 -7.21 -6.03
N ILE A 29 12.95 -7.31 -4.73
CA ILE A 29 13.47 -8.37 -3.86
C ILE A 29 12.70 -9.69 -4.12
N TYR A 30 11.38 -9.60 -4.35
CA TYR A 30 10.54 -10.77 -4.61
C TYR A 30 10.61 -11.26 -6.06
N SER A 31 10.83 -10.36 -7.01
CA SER A 31 10.81 -10.69 -8.43
C SER A 31 11.90 -11.69 -8.85
N SER A 32 13.11 -11.57 -8.29
CA SER A 32 14.21 -12.48 -8.63
C SER A 32 13.93 -13.91 -8.19
N PRO A 33 13.62 -14.21 -6.91
CA PRO A 33 13.25 -15.56 -6.47
C PRO A 33 12.04 -16.14 -7.20
N LEU A 34 11.02 -15.32 -7.50
CA LEU A 34 9.84 -15.78 -8.25
C LEU A 34 10.22 -16.18 -9.69
N GLY A 35 11.09 -15.41 -10.34
CA GLY A 35 11.60 -15.73 -11.66
C GLY A 35 12.36 -17.04 -11.68
N GLU A 36 13.24 -17.29 -10.72
CA GLU A 36 14.01 -18.50 -10.58
C GLU A 36 13.14 -19.72 -10.25
N GLN A 37 12.20 -19.57 -9.31
CA GLN A 37 11.36 -20.66 -8.83
C GLN A 37 10.31 -21.12 -9.88
N PHE A 38 9.72 -20.19 -10.59
CA PHE A 38 8.62 -20.46 -11.53
C PHE A 38 9.03 -20.42 -12.99
N GLY A 39 10.29 -20.07 -13.30
CA GLY A 39 10.78 -19.93 -14.66
C GLY A 39 10.18 -18.73 -15.41
N TRP A 40 9.70 -17.71 -14.70
CA TRP A 40 9.08 -16.54 -15.30
C TRP A 40 10.11 -15.53 -15.82
N THR A 41 9.83 -14.98 -16.99
CA THR A 41 10.73 -14.00 -17.61
C THR A 41 10.69 -12.66 -16.85
N SER A 42 11.82 -11.95 -16.84
CA SER A 42 11.93 -10.61 -16.27
C SER A 42 10.93 -9.62 -16.88
N ALA A 43 10.59 -9.81 -18.18
CA ALA A 43 9.59 -9.00 -18.86
C ALA A 43 8.18 -9.20 -18.26
N LEU A 44 7.80 -10.45 -17.95
CA LEU A 44 6.51 -10.75 -17.31
C LEU A 44 6.43 -10.14 -15.92
N LEU A 45 7.48 -10.28 -15.12
CA LEU A 45 7.56 -9.72 -13.77
C LEU A 45 7.56 -8.18 -13.79
N GLY A 46 8.21 -7.56 -14.77
CA GLY A 46 8.16 -6.12 -15.00
C GLY A 46 6.76 -5.63 -15.39
N THR A 47 6.05 -6.39 -16.21
CA THR A 47 4.64 -6.10 -16.57
C THR A 47 3.75 -6.21 -15.32
N CYS A 48 3.96 -7.21 -14.47
CA CYS A 48 3.23 -7.35 -13.22
C CYS A 48 3.44 -6.12 -12.32
N PHE A 49 4.67 -5.64 -12.19
CA PHE A 49 4.95 -4.42 -11.41
C PHE A 49 4.24 -3.18 -11.99
N THR A 50 4.20 -3.05 -13.30
CA THR A 50 3.45 -1.97 -13.97
C THR A 50 1.97 -2.01 -13.62
N VAL A 51 1.36 -3.19 -13.63
CA VAL A 51 -0.05 -3.39 -13.26
C VAL A 51 -0.28 -3.05 -11.77
N ILE A 52 0.66 -3.42 -10.90
CA ILE A 52 0.63 -3.04 -9.48
C ILE A 52 0.59 -1.51 -9.32
N LEU A 53 1.46 -0.79 -10.04
CA LEU A 53 1.51 0.67 -9.97
C LEU A 53 0.25 1.35 -10.51
N ILE A 54 -0.30 0.85 -11.61
CA ILE A 54 -1.59 1.34 -12.15
C ILE A 54 -2.69 1.13 -11.12
N SER A 55 -2.76 -0.07 -10.54
CA SER A 55 -3.74 -0.41 -9.50
C SER A 55 -3.57 0.47 -8.25
N PHE A 56 -2.33 0.74 -7.84
CA PHE A 56 -2.02 1.66 -6.75
C PHE A 56 -2.55 3.08 -7.01
N CYS A 57 -2.34 3.61 -8.22
CA CYS A 57 -2.88 4.92 -8.59
C CYS A 57 -4.41 4.96 -8.54
N LEU A 58 -5.08 3.94 -9.09
CA LEU A 58 -6.54 3.80 -9.02
C LEU A 58 -7.03 3.66 -7.58
N GLY A 59 -6.31 2.88 -6.77
CA GLY A 59 -6.55 2.74 -5.33
C GLY A 59 -6.45 4.07 -4.58
N GLY A 60 -5.49 4.92 -4.95
CA GLY A 60 -5.34 6.28 -4.40
C GLY A 60 -6.58 7.16 -4.66
N VAL A 61 -7.12 7.11 -5.86
CA VAL A 61 -8.37 7.82 -6.22
C VAL A 61 -9.55 7.28 -5.41
N LEU A 62 -9.70 5.96 -5.36
CA LEU A 62 -10.75 5.30 -4.56
C LEU A 62 -10.60 5.63 -3.08
N GLY A 63 -9.39 5.61 -2.53
CA GLY A 63 -9.10 5.97 -1.14
C GLY A 63 -9.50 7.40 -0.81
N SER A 64 -9.29 8.34 -1.73
CA SER A 64 -9.74 9.73 -1.58
C SER A 64 -11.27 9.82 -1.50
N ILE A 65 -11.98 9.08 -2.35
CA ILE A 65 -13.46 9.06 -2.37
C ILE A 65 -13.99 8.38 -1.10
N LEU A 66 -13.41 7.25 -0.72
CA LEU A 66 -13.81 6.52 0.49
C LEU A 66 -13.62 7.36 1.76
N THR A 67 -12.48 8.03 1.90
CA THR A 67 -12.18 8.87 3.07
C THR A 67 -13.15 10.03 3.22
N LYS A 68 -13.64 10.56 2.11
CA LYS A 68 -14.66 11.62 2.12
C LYS A 68 -16.05 11.10 2.51
N ARG A 69 -16.37 9.84 2.21
CA ARG A 69 -17.71 9.26 2.43
C ARG A 69 -17.83 8.44 3.72
N LEU A 70 -16.78 7.72 4.11
CA LEU A 70 -16.86 6.67 5.15
C LEU A 70 -15.96 6.93 6.38
N ASP A 71 -15.31 8.04 6.52
CA ASP A 71 -14.22 8.30 7.47
C ASP A 71 -12.91 7.55 7.15
N SER A 72 -11.82 8.15 7.62
CA SER A 72 -10.47 7.63 7.41
C SER A 72 -10.26 6.24 8.03
N ARG A 73 -10.79 6.00 9.24
CA ARG A 73 -10.64 4.73 9.94
C ARG A 73 -11.24 3.58 9.15
N ARG A 74 -12.46 3.75 8.63
CA ARG A 74 -13.14 2.73 7.82
C ARG A 74 -12.41 2.51 6.50
N SER A 75 -11.92 3.55 5.86
CA SER A 75 -11.15 3.46 4.61
C SER A 75 -9.88 2.64 4.79
N VAL A 76 -9.13 2.88 5.88
CA VAL A 76 -7.92 2.08 6.21
C VAL A 76 -8.28 0.63 6.52
N MET A 77 -9.38 0.37 7.24
CA MET A 77 -9.83 -1.01 7.52
C MET A 77 -10.22 -1.76 6.24
N ILE A 78 -10.94 -1.10 5.32
CA ILE A 78 -11.28 -1.69 4.02
C ILE A 78 -10.01 -2.01 3.23
N GLY A 79 -9.07 -1.08 3.16
CA GLY A 79 -7.79 -1.32 2.49
C GLY A 79 -6.99 -2.44 3.15
N ALA A 80 -6.97 -2.53 4.49
CA ALA A 80 -6.32 -3.62 5.20
C ALA A 80 -6.94 -4.99 4.88
N PHE A 81 -8.26 -5.07 4.84
CA PHE A 81 -8.96 -6.29 4.45
C PHE A 81 -8.68 -6.67 2.99
N MET A 82 -8.70 -5.70 2.07
CA MET A 82 -8.33 -5.93 0.66
C MET A 82 -6.89 -6.42 0.53
N SER A 83 -5.96 -5.88 1.32
CA SER A 83 -4.57 -6.35 1.34
C SER A 83 -4.46 -7.80 1.79
N LEU A 84 -5.20 -8.18 2.84
CA LEU A 84 -5.23 -9.55 3.34
C LEU A 84 -5.74 -10.52 2.27
N VAL A 85 -6.78 -10.15 1.53
CA VAL A 85 -7.30 -10.92 0.40
C VAL A 85 -6.28 -11.00 -0.72
N GLY A 86 -5.66 -9.88 -1.12
CA GLY A 86 -4.68 -9.82 -2.20
C GLY A 86 -3.44 -10.69 -1.91
N TYR A 87 -2.82 -10.55 -0.74
CA TYR A 87 -1.68 -11.38 -0.35
C TYR A 87 -2.06 -12.83 -0.06
N GLY A 88 -3.27 -13.07 0.45
CA GLY A 88 -3.82 -14.42 0.60
C GLY A 88 -3.97 -15.13 -0.75
N LEU A 89 -4.45 -14.44 -1.78
CA LEU A 89 -4.49 -14.97 -3.14
C LEU A 89 -3.07 -15.18 -3.70
N ALA A 90 -2.15 -14.27 -3.44
CA ALA A 90 -0.76 -14.38 -3.88
C ALA A 90 -0.08 -15.63 -3.31
N SER A 91 -0.43 -16.06 -2.10
CA SER A 91 0.12 -17.28 -1.48
C SER A 91 -0.31 -18.58 -2.18
N THR A 92 -1.37 -18.55 -2.98
CA THR A 92 -1.89 -19.72 -3.74
C THR A 92 -1.42 -19.75 -5.20
N VAL A 93 -0.54 -18.82 -5.60
CA VAL A 93 -0.01 -18.76 -6.96
C VAL A 93 0.89 -19.95 -7.24
N THR A 94 0.68 -20.57 -8.42
CA THR A 94 1.48 -21.67 -8.96
C THR A 94 2.13 -21.28 -10.30
N ALA A 95 3.11 -22.03 -10.76
CA ALA A 95 3.83 -21.75 -12.00
C ALA A 95 2.90 -21.56 -13.23
N GLU A 96 1.77 -22.28 -13.25
CA GLU A 96 0.80 -22.25 -14.35
C GLU A 96 -0.23 -21.11 -14.22
N SER A 97 -0.34 -20.48 -13.04
CA SER A 97 -1.41 -19.52 -12.74
C SER A 97 -0.94 -18.06 -12.81
N VAL A 98 -0.34 -17.66 -13.93
CA VAL A 98 0.13 -16.28 -14.15
C VAL A 98 -1.01 -15.24 -13.97
N TRP A 99 -2.23 -15.57 -14.40
CA TRP A 99 -3.40 -14.70 -14.24
C TRP A 99 -3.74 -14.44 -12.76
N LEU A 100 -3.54 -15.46 -11.91
CA LEU A 100 -3.78 -15.31 -10.47
C LEU A 100 -2.74 -14.37 -9.84
N LEU A 101 -1.49 -14.41 -10.33
CA LEU A 101 -0.45 -13.46 -9.92
C LEU A 101 -0.90 -12.02 -10.20
N PHE A 102 -1.31 -11.74 -11.45
CA PHE A 102 -1.77 -10.41 -11.85
C PHE A 102 -2.99 -9.96 -11.03
N ALA A 103 -3.98 -10.83 -10.83
CA ALA A 103 -5.18 -10.53 -10.05
C ALA A 103 -4.83 -10.24 -8.58
N ALA A 104 -4.04 -11.08 -7.94
CA ALA A 104 -3.63 -10.95 -6.54
C ALA A 104 -2.88 -9.63 -6.28
N PHE A 105 -1.91 -9.35 -7.12
CA PHE A 105 -1.12 -8.12 -6.98
C PHE A 105 -1.86 -6.85 -7.42
N SER A 106 -2.83 -6.95 -8.34
CA SER A 106 -3.73 -5.83 -8.65
C SER A 106 -4.58 -5.45 -7.44
N VAL A 107 -5.16 -6.44 -6.74
CA VAL A 107 -5.94 -6.20 -5.51
C VAL A 107 -5.05 -5.62 -4.42
N SER A 108 -3.83 -6.14 -4.24
CA SER A 108 -2.86 -5.62 -3.26
C SER A 108 -2.44 -4.18 -3.59
N GLY A 109 -2.22 -3.86 -4.86
CA GLY A 109 -1.91 -2.51 -5.31
C GLY A 109 -3.04 -1.52 -5.05
N LEU A 110 -4.28 -1.90 -5.40
CA LEU A 110 -5.48 -1.10 -5.07
C LEU A 110 -5.60 -0.84 -3.58
N ALA A 111 -5.44 -1.88 -2.76
CA ALA A 111 -5.51 -1.79 -1.31
C ALA A 111 -4.45 -0.84 -0.74
N CYS A 112 -3.22 -0.96 -1.24
CA CYS A 112 -2.11 -0.10 -0.84
C CYS A 112 -2.42 1.38 -1.17
N GLY A 113 -2.94 1.67 -2.38
CA GLY A 113 -3.35 3.01 -2.78
C GLY A 113 -4.44 3.60 -1.89
N VAL A 114 -5.45 2.80 -1.53
CA VAL A 114 -6.52 3.22 -0.61
C VAL A 114 -5.95 3.59 0.76
N VAL A 115 -5.13 2.74 1.36
CA VAL A 115 -4.54 2.97 2.69
C VAL A 115 -3.58 4.15 2.66
N TYR A 116 -2.73 4.23 1.64
CA TYR A 116 -1.81 5.34 1.44
C TYR A 116 -2.53 6.68 1.46
N ASN A 117 -3.53 6.84 0.58
CA ASN A 117 -4.25 8.11 0.46
C ASN A 117 -5.05 8.44 1.72
N ALA A 118 -5.74 7.46 2.32
CA ALA A 118 -6.50 7.64 3.56
C ALA A 118 -5.58 8.07 4.72
N THR A 119 -4.40 7.49 4.84
CA THR A 119 -3.44 7.80 5.91
C THR A 119 -2.82 9.18 5.71
N VAL A 120 -2.29 9.47 4.51
CA VAL A 120 -1.65 10.76 4.20
C VAL A 120 -2.64 11.90 4.39
N SER A 121 -3.83 11.82 3.80
CA SER A 121 -4.83 12.89 3.90
C SER A 121 -5.23 13.16 5.35
N THR A 122 -5.42 12.10 6.14
CA THR A 122 -5.83 12.23 7.55
C THR A 122 -4.76 12.84 8.43
N VAL A 123 -3.53 12.39 8.28
CA VAL A 123 -2.41 12.91 9.09
C VAL A 123 -2.11 14.35 8.71
N VAL A 124 -2.03 14.66 7.41
CA VAL A 124 -1.73 16.02 6.93
C VAL A 124 -2.79 17.03 7.36
N MET A 125 -4.08 16.66 7.40
CA MET A 125 -5.15 17.53 7.91
C MET A 125 -4.99 17.88 9.40
N ARG A 126 -4.31 17.03 10.20
CA ARG A 126 -4.03 17.31 11.61
C ARG A 126 -2.83 18.24 11.84
N PHE A 127 -2.05 18.52 10.80
CA PHE A 127 -0.88 19.39 10.81
C PHE A 127 -1.03 20.58 9.85
N PRO A 128 -2.03 21.46 10.03
CA PRO A 128 -2.27 22.58 9.11
C PRO A 128 -1.06 23.50 9.00
N ASP A 129 -0.30 23.66 10.11
CA ASP A 129 0.86 24.56 10.20
C ASP A 129 2.14 23.94 9.57
N LYS A 130 2.22 22.60 9.43
CA LYS A 130 3.42 21.87 8.99
C LYS A 130 3.06 20.72 8.03
N LYS A 131 2.21 20.98 7.04
CA LYS A 131 1.73 19.98 6.08
C LYS A 131 2.87 19.28 5.33
N GLY A 132 3.85 20.05 4.87
CA GLY A 132 5.02 19.52 4.16
C GLY A 132 5.88 18.59 5.01
N PHE A 133 6.09 18.92 6.29
CA PHE A 133 6.81 18.05 7.23
C PHE A 133 6.05 16.73 7.47
N ALA A 134 4.75 16.81 7.73
CA ALA A 134 3.94 15.61 7.97
C ALA A 134 3.91 14.68 6.75
N SER A 135 3.68 15.23 5.55
CA SER A 135 3.70 14.44 4.30
C SER A 135 5.08 13.87 4.00
N GLY A 136 6.14 14.66 4.17
CA GLY A 136 7.52 14.22 3.95
C GLY A 136 7.92 13.07 4.87
N LEU A 137 7.55 13.13 6.14
CA LEU A 137 7.82 12.06 7.10
C LEU A 137 7.08 10.76 6.74
N LEU A 138 5.81 10.86 6.32
CA LEU A 138 5.04 9.69 5.88
C LEU A 138 5.64 9.06 4.61
N LEU A 139 6.03 9.88 3.64
CA LEU A 139 6.72 9.42 2.41
C LEU A 139 8.06 8.77 2.72
N MET A 140 8.81 9.33 3.67
CA MET A 140 10.06 8.74 4.14
C MET A 140 9.81 7.36 4.75
N GLY A 141 8.76 7.19 5.57
CA GLY A 141 8.36 5.89 6.11
C GLY A 141 8.02 4.88 5.01
N PHE A 142 7.29 5.32 4.00
CA PHE A 142 6.92 4.49 2.85
C PHE A 142 8.15 4.05 2.03
N GLY A 143 9.09 4.97 1.78
CA GLY A 143 10.34 4.66 1.07
C GLY A 143 11.34 3.84 1.90
N ALA A 144 11.40 4.05 3.22
CA ALA A 144 12.30 3.33 4.11
C ALA A 144 11.91 1.85 4.33
N SER A 145 10.72 1.46 3.94
CA SER A 145 10.22 0.08 4.04
C SER A 145 11.18 -0.94 3.41
N THR A 146 11.73 -0.63 2.25
CA THR A 146 12.70 -1.49 1.55
C THR A 146 14.06 -1.63 2.24
N LEU A 147 14.35 -0.79 3.24
CA LEU A 147 15.56 -0.89 4.06
C LEU A 147 15.33 -1.70 5.34
N VAL A 148 14.07 -1.80 5.78
CA VAL A 148 13.69 -2.47 7.03
C VAL A 148 13.31 -3.92 6.79
N PHE A 149 12.71 -4.23 5.64
CA PHE A 149 12.26 -5.57 5.24
C PHE A 149 13.05 -6.09 4.04
#